data_144e33a0a23f1c76760616896643eee5
#
_entry.id   144e33a0a23f1c76760616896643eee5
#
_cell.length_a   1.000
_cell.length_b   1.000
_cell.length_c   1.000
_cell.angle_alpha   90.00
_cell.angle_beta   90.00
_cell.angle_gamma   90.00
#
_symmetry.space_group_name_H-M   'P 1'
#
loop_
_entity.id
_entity.type
_entity.pdbx_description
1 polymer ?
#
loop_
_entity_poly.entity_id
_entity_poly.type
_entity_poly.pdbx_seq_one_letter_code
_entity_poly.pdbx_strand_id
1 'polypeptide(L)'
;PAFVTATAALEQYWADDRLSTSVAEKGEQVHTALSALADRFEGVSTRGRGLVRGLVFDQPEMAGQVCAASFESGLLTETSGPSDEVVKLLPPLTISSDDLTLGLSILTGAVAAVSNEKELRA
;
A
#
# COMPACT_ATOMS: atom_id res chain seq x y z
N PRO A 1 19.90 -9.65 -3.16
CA PRO A 1 18.60 -9.52 -2.50
C PRO A 1 17.88 -8.23 -2.87
N ALA A 2 16.56 -8.27 -2.85
CA ALA A 2 15.74 -7.10 -3.20
C ALA A 2 16.04 -5.87 -2.32
N PHE A 3 16.38 -6.09 -1.07
CA PHE A 3 16.70 -5.00 -0.14
C PHE A 3 17.93 -4.21 -0.57
N VAL A 4 19.01 -4.90 -0.95
CA VAL A 4 20.23 -4.25 -1.41
C VAL A 4 20.00 -3.51 -2.73
N THR A 5 19.23 -4.12 -3.62
CA THR A 5 18.87 -3.52 -4.91
C THR A 5 18.06 -2.24 -4.69
N ALA A 6 17.12 -2.23 -3.74
CA ALA A 6 16.32 -1.05 -3.42
C ALA A 6 17.21 0.09 -2.90
N THR A 7 18.21 -0.19 -2.07
CA THR A 7 19.12 0.83 -1.56
C THR A 7 19.95 1.45 -2.69
N ALA A 8 20.49 0.61 -3.59
CA ALA A 8 21.24 1.09 -4.74
C ALA A 8 20.39 1.95 -5.67
N ALA A 9 19.13 1.53 -5.91
CA ALA A 9 18.18 2.28 -6.72
C ALA A 9 17.87 3.65 -6.08
N LEU A 10 17.73 3.70 -4.76
CA LEU A 10 17.49 4.95 -4.04
C LEU A 10 18.61 5.96 -4.25
N GLU A 11 19.86 5.53 -4.17
CA GLU A 11 21.01 6.39 -4.43
C GLU A 11 21.01 6.94 -5.86
N GLN A 12 20.69 6.12 -6.84
CA GLN A 12 20.55 6.56 -8.23
C GLN A 12 19.40 7.55 -8.41
N TYR A 13 18.29 7.36 -7.73
CA TYR A 13 17.14 8.25 -7.81
C TYR A 13 17.48 9.66 -7.36
N TRP A 14 18.28 9.80 -6.31
CA TRP A 14 18.66 11.11 -5.82
C TRP A 14 19.66 11.81 -6.74
N ALA A 15 20.34 11.06 -7.60
CA ALA A 15 21.31 11.60 -8.57
C ALA A 15 20.67 11.97 -9.92
N ASP A 16 19.43 11.54 -10.20
CA ASP A 16 18.75 11.75 -11.47
C ASP A 16 17.34 12.36 -11.25
N ASP A 17 17.16 13.59 -11.74
CA ASP A 17 15.89 14.32 -11.57
C ASP A 17 14.70 13.59 -12.18
N ARG A 18 14.89 12.87 -13.30
CA ARG A 18 13.80 12.12 -13.93
C ARG A 18 13.33 10.98 -13.05
N LEU A 19 14.26 10.31 -12.37
CA LEU A 19 13.93 9.23 -11.44
C LEU A 19 13.22 9.79 -10.21
N SER A 20 13.69 10.92 -9.69
CA SER A 20 13.05 11.61 -8.56
C SER A 20 11.62 12.03 -8.90
N THR A 21 11.39 12.55 -10.12
CA THR A 21 10.06 12.91 -10.60
C THR A 21 9.16 11.68 -10.69
N SER A 22 9.68 10.56 -11.22
CA SER A 22 8.93 9.31 -11.32
C SER A 22 8.51 8.79 -9.94
N VAL A 23 9.40 8.86 -8.95
CA VAL A 23 9.08 8.47 -7.58
C VAL A 23 7.97 9.35 -7.00
N ALA A 24 8.06 10.67 -7.22
CA ALA A 24 7.05 11.61 -6.75
C ALA A 24 5.68 11.32 -7.37
N GLU A 25 5.64 11.07 -8.67
CA GLU A 25 4.39 10.74 -9.38
C GLU A 25 3.77 9.44 -8.86
N LYS A 26 4.58 8.42 -8.66
CA LYS A 26 4.11 7.14 -8.11
C LYS A 26 3.64 7.30 -6.67
N GLY A 27 4.34 8.10 -5.88
CA GLY A 27 3.92 8.43 -4.52
C GLY A 27 2.56 9.10 -4.49
N GLU A 28 2.30 10.03 -5.40
CA GLU A 28 0.99 10.66 -5.53
C GLU A 28 -0.09 9.68 -5.96
N GLN A 29 0.25 8.75 -6.87
CA GLN A 29 -0.68 7.71 -7.29
C GLN A 29 -1.09 6.83 -6.11
N VAL A 30 -0.13 6.41 -5.30
CA VAL A 30 -0.41 5.63 -4.09
C VAL A 30 -1.25 6.44 -3.11
N HIS A 31 -0.85 7.68 -2.86
CA HIS A 31 -1.57 8.56 -1.94
C HIS A 31 -3.04 8.74 -2.36
N THR A 32 -3.28 9.00 -3.64
CA THR A 32 -4.62 9.17 -4.16
C THR A 32 -5.46 7.91 -3.97
N ALA A 33 -4.91 6.74 -4.28
CA ALA A 33 -5.61 5.47 -4.13
C ALA A 33 -5.93 5.17 -2.67
N LEU A 34 -4.97 5.36 -1.77
CA LEU A 34 -5.17 5.10 -0.34
C LEU A 34 -6.15 6.10 0.29
N SER A 35 -6.09 7.36 -0.14
CA SER A 35 -7.02 8.39 0.34
C SER A 35 -8.46 8.08 -0.10
N ALA A 36 -8.64 7.58 -1.31
CA ALA A 36 -9.95 7.15 -1.79
C ALA A 36 -10.50 6.00 -0.95
N LEU A 37 -9.66 5.06 -0.55
CA LEU A 37 -10.07 3.97 0.33
C LEU A 37 -10.45 4.49 1.72
N ALA A 38 -9.66 5.42 2.27
CA ALA A 38 -9.96 6.02 3.57
C ALA A 38 -11.28 6.79 3.56
N ASP A 39 -11.59 7.46 2.46
CA ASP A 39 -12.86 8.19 2.31
C ASP A 39 -14.04 7.24 2.14
N ARG A 40 -13.82 6.09 1.48
CA ARG A 40 -14.88 5.15 1.17
C ARG A 40 -15.26 4.25 2.35
N PHE A 41 -14.29 3.88 3.18
CA PHE A 41 -14.50 2.93 4.28
C PHE A 41 -14.30 3.60 5.63
N GLU A 42 -15.29 3.47 6.51
CA GLU A 42 -15.21 3.98 7.86
C GLU A 42 -14.16 3.20 8.66
N GLY A 43 -13.42 3.91 9.51
CA GLY A 43 -12.36 3.30 10.32
C GLY A 43 -11.05 3.06 9.59
N VAL A 44 -10.91 3.59 8.36
CA VAL A 44 -9.69 3.47 7.56
C VAL A 44 -9.10 4.85 7.37
N SER A 45 -7.80 4.98 7.62
CA SER A 45 -7.06 6.21 7.38
C SER A 45 -5.73 5.91 6.71
N THR A 46 -5.01 6.94 6.31
CA THR A 46 -3.73 6.79 5.62
C THR A 46 -2.58 7.35 6.44
N ARG A 47 -1.38 6.82 6.20
CA ARG A 47 -0.16 7.27 6.82
C ARG A 47 1.01 7.09 5.85
N GLY A 48 2.01 7.98 5.92
CA GLY A 48 3.26 7.79 5.20
C GLY A 48 3.65 8.94 4.31
N ARG A 49 4.78 8.76 3.62
CA ARG A 49 5.35 9.73 2.69
C ARG A 49 5.92 9.02 1.47
N GLY A 50 5.89 9.71 0.31
CA GLY A 50 6.44 9.17 -0.92
C GLY A 50 5.81 7.82 -1.25
N LEU A 51 6.64 6.81 -1.49
CA LEU A 51 6.19 5.45 -1.77
C LEU A 51 6.02 4.60 -0.52
N VAL A 52 6.45 5.08 0.65
CA VAL A 52 6.30 4.33 1.91
C VAL A 52 5.01 4.78 2.57
N ARG A 53 3.95 4.03 2.35
CA ARG A 53 2.61 4.40 2.81
C ARG A 53 1.88 3.22 3.40
N GLY A 54 0.87 3.50 4.19
CA GLY A 54 0.06 2.47 4.82
C GLY A 54 -1.39 2.87 4.99
N LEU A 55 -2.24 1.85 5.09
CA LEU A 55 -3.62 2.00 5.53
C LEU A 55 -3.70 1.62 6.99
N VAL A 56 -4.26 2.51 7.79
CA VAL A 56 -4.46 2.29 9.23
C VAL A 56 -5.91 1.91 9.48
N PHE A 57 -6.12 0.81 10.19
CA PHE A 57 -7.45 0.31 10.50
C PHE A 57 -7.74 0.49 12.00
N ASP A 58 -8.93 1.00 12.32
CA ASP A 58 -9.38 1.11 13.71
C ASP A 58 -9.45 -0.26 14.38
N GLN A 59 -9.75 -1.30 13.60
CA GLN A 59 -9.81 -2.66 14.07
C GLN A 59 -8.58 -3.41 13.56
N PRO A 60 -7.61 -3.72 14.43
CA PRO A 60 -6.34 -4.31 14.01
C PRO A 60 -6.47 -5.61 13.22
N GLU A 61 -7.45 -6.45 13.54
CA GLU A 61 -7.66 -7.70 12.83
C GLU A 61 -7.97 -7.51 11.35
N MET A 62 -8.52 -6.37 10.96
CA MET A 62 -8.79 -6.08 9.55
C MET A 62 -7.51 -5.95 8.74
N ALA A 63 -6.46 -5.39 9.32
CA ALA A 63 -5.17 -5.26 8.61
C ALA A 63 -4.63 -6.62 8.19
N GLY A 64 -4.62 -7.58 9.11
CA GLY A 64 -4.19 -8.95 8.82
C GLY A 64 -5.06 -9.62 7.76
N GLN A 65 -6.37 -9.42 7.84
CA GLN A 65 -7.32 -9.98 6.86
C GLN A 65 -7.11 -9.37 5.47
N VAL A 66 -6.84 -8.07 5.39
CA VAL A 66 -6.54 -7.40 4.13
C VAL A 66 -5.23 -7.92 3.54
N CYS A 67 -4.20 -8.12 4.37
CA CYS A 67 -2.94 -8.71 3.91
C CYS A 67 -3.15 -10.11 3.35
N ALA A 68 -3.93 -10.95 4.03
CA ALA A 68 -4.22 -12.30 3.57
C ALA A 68 -4.98 -12.30 2.24
N ALA A 69 -6.00 -11.47 2.11
CA ALA A 69 -6.79 -11.34 0.88
C ALA A 69 -5.94 -10.80 -0.28
N SER A 70 -5.06 -9.84 0.00
CA SER A 70 -4.15 -9.29 -1.00
C SER A 70 -3.17 -10.37 -1.49
N PHE A 71 -2.63 -11.16 -0.59
CA PHE A 71 -1.71 -12.25 -0.91
C PHE A 71 -2.36 -13.28 -1.83
N GLU A 72 -3.61 -13.64 -1.56
CA GLU A 72 -4.36 -14.58 -2.41
C GLU A 72 -4.51 -14.07 -3.84
N SER A 73 -4.54 -12.76 -4.02
CA SER A 73 -4.63 -12.12 -5.35
C SER A 73 -3.27 -11.72 -5.93
N GLY A 74 -2.18 -12.11 -5.28
CA GLY A 74 -0.83 -11.90 -5.80
C GLY A 74 -0.10 -10.66 -5.29
N LEU A 75 -0.63 -9.96 -4.29
CA LEU A 75 0.01 -8.78 -3.71
C LEU A 75 0.54 -9.11 -2.31
N LEU A 76 1.85 -9.00 -2.14
CA LEU A 76 2.49 -9.19 -0.84
C LEU A 76 2.50 -7.86 -0.09
N THR A 77 1.85 -7.83 1.07
CA THR A 77 1.85 -6.70 1.99
C THR A 77 2.17 -7.19 3.40
N GLU A 78 2.52 -6.28 4.28
CA GLU A 78 2.85 -6.60 5.66
C GLU A 78 2.04 -5.75 6.62
N THR A 79 1.76 -6.29 7.80
CA THR A 79 1.22 -5.48 8.88
C THR A 79 2.35 -4.77 9.64
N SER A 80 2.03 -3.64 10.21
CA SER A 80 2.94 -2.90 11.08
C SER A 80 2.12 -2.11 12.12
N GLY A 81 2.83 -1.38 12.97
CA GLY A 81 2.20 -0.64 14.06
C GLY A 81 2.19 -1.43 15.36
N PRO A 82 1.97 -0.77 16.52
CA PRO A 82 2.00 -1.43 17.83
C PRO A 82 1.02 -2.58 18.00
N SER A 83 -0.11 -2.55 17.28
CA SER A 83 -1.15 -3.57 17.33
C SER A 83 -1.34 -4.26 15.98
N ASP A 84 -0.38 -4.17 15.07
CA ASP A 84 -0.46 -4.68 13.70
C ASP A 84 -1.67 -4.13 12.93
N GLU A 85 -2.05 -2.90 13.20
CA GLU A 85 -3.24 -2.24 12.66
C GLU A 85 -3.00 -1.58 11.31
N VAL A 86 -1.77 -1.58 10.81
CA VAL A 86 -1.38 -0.92 9.56
C VAL A 86 -1.08 -1.94 8.49
N VAL A 87 -1.68 -1.77 7.30
CA VAL A 87 -1.24 -2.49 6.09
C VAL A 87 -0.19 -1.61 5.42
N LYS A 88 1.04 -2.08 5.42
CA LYS A 88 2.20 -1.33 4.95
C LYS A 88 2.51 -1.64 3.50
N LEU A 89 2.65 -0.59 2.69
CA LEU A 89 3.02 -0.69 1.29
C LEU A 89 4.44 -0.17 1.10
N LEU A 90 5.29 -1.02 0.54
CA LEU A 90 6.69 -0.70 0.24
C LEU A 90 7.01 -1.11 -1.20
N PRO A 91 6.39 -0.45 -2.20
CA PRO A 91 6.69 -0.81 -3.57
C PRO A 91 8.15 -0.50 -3.92
N PRO A 92 8.79 -1.32 -4.77
CA PRO A 92 10.13 -1.00 -5.25
C PRO A 92 10.13 0.34 -5.96
N LEU A 93 11.19 1.13 -5.81
CA LEU A 93 11.31 2.43 -6.48
C LEU A 93 11.27 2.31 -8.00
N THR A 94 11.62 1.14 -8.52
CA THR A 94 11.64 0.84 -9.95
C THR A 94 10.35 0.20 -10.46
N ILE A 95 9.31 0.11 -9.62
CA ILE A 95 8.04 -0.49 -10.03
C ILE A 95 7.45 0.25 -11.22
N SER A 96 6.92 -0.49 -12.20
CA SER A 96 6.25 0.13 -13.35
C SER A 96 4.91 0.72 -12.92
N SER A 97 4.43 1.71 -13.68
CA SER A 97 3.10 2.29 -13.44
C SER A 97 2.00 1.24 -13.56
N ASP A 98 2.14 0.30 -14.50
CA ASP A 98 1.14 -0.76 -14.69
C ASP A 98 1.11 -1.71 -13.50
N ASP A 99 2.27 -2.12 -13.00
CA ASP A 99 2.36 -2.99 -11.83
C ASP A 99 1.84 -2.30 -10.58
N LEU A 100 2.13 -1.01 -10.43
CA LEU A 100 1.63 -0.23 -9.31
C LEU A 100 0.10 -0.12 -9.37
N THR A 101 -0.46 0.16 -10.53
CA THR A 101 -1.91 0.22 -10.73
C THR A 101 -2.56 -1.12 -10.41
N LEU A 102 -1.96 -2.22 -10.87
CA LEU A 102 -2.45 -3.56 -10.56
C LEU A 102 -2.43 -3.84 -9.06
N GLY A 103 -1.32 -3.53 -8.40
CA GLY A 103 -1.18 -3.72 -6.95
C GLY A 103 -2.22 -2.93 -6.16
N LEU A 104 -2.43 -1.67 -6.52
CA LEU A 104 -3.44 -0.82 -5.87
C LEU A 104 -4.87 -1.33 -6.12
N SER A 105 -5.14 -1.87 -7.32
CA SER A 105 -6.42 -2.49 -7.63
C SER A 105 -6.66 -3.74 -6.77
N ILE A 106 -5.64 -4.58 -6.59
CA ILE A 106 -5.72 -5.75 -5.73
C ILE A 106 -6.02 -5.33 -4.28
N LEU A 107 -5.29 -4.32 -3.79
CA LEU A 107 -5.49 -3.80 -2.43
C LEU A 107 -6.91 -3.27 -2.25
N THR A 108 -7.42 -2.50 -3.19
CA THR A 108 -8.79 -1.97 -3.16
C THR A 108 -9.80 -3.09 -3.08
N GLY A 109 -9.64 -4.13 -3.88
CA GLY A 109 -10.52 -5.31 -3.85
C GLY A 109 -10.45 -6.05 -2.52
N ALA A 110 -9.24 -6.16 -1.95
CA ALA A 110 -9.06 -6.83 -0.66
C ALA A 110 -9.75 -6.08 0.47
N VAL A 111 -9.60 -4.75 0.52
CA VAL A 111 -10.27 -3.92 1.53
C VAL A 111 -11.79 -4.03 1.40
N ALA A 112 -12.31 -3.98 0.18
CA ALA A 112 -13.74 -4.11 -0.07
C ALA A 112 -14.26 -5.48 0.37
N ALA A 113 -13.56 -6.55 0.05
CA ALA A 113 -13.97 -7.90 0.42
C ALA A 113 -14.01 -8.09 1.94
N VAL A 114 -12.97 -7.64 2.64
CA VAL A 114 -12.90 -7.74 4.11
C VAL A 114 -13.99 -6.90 4.76
N SER A 115 -14.23 -5.69 4.27
CA SER A 115 -15.27 -4.80 4.80
C SER A 115 -16.67 -5.37 4.58
N ASN A 116 -16.93 -5.98 3.42
CA ASN A 116 -18.22 -6.60 3.14
C ASN A 116 -18.47 -7.83 4.02
N GLU A 117 -17.46 -8.67 4.24
CA GLU A 117 -17.57 -9.81 5.14
C GLU A 117 -17.93 -9.36 6.56
N LYS A 118 -17.30 -8.28 7.02
CA LYS A 118 -17.57 -7.74 8.34
C LYS A 118 -19.00 -7.23 8.46
N GLU A 119 -19.52 -6.53 7.45
CA GLU A 119 -20.90 -6.06 7.42
C GLU A 119 -21.89 -7.22 7.47
N LEU A 120 -21.60 -8.30 6.75
CA LEU A 120 -22.46 -9.48 6.72
C LEU A 120 -22.47 -10.21 8.06
N ARG A 121 -21.40 -10.11 8.86
CA ARG A 121 -21.31 -10.75 10.18
C ARG A 121 -21.90 -9.89 11.29
N ALA A 122 -22.02 -8.62 11.04
CA ALA A 122 -22.62 -7.69 11.99
C ALA A 122 -24.13 -7.81 11.96
#